data_80f78bffcd9626d7d138a4737392fca8
#
_entry.id   80f78bffcd9626d7d138a4737392fca8
#
_cell.length_a   1.000
_cell.length_b   1.000
_cell.length_c   1.000
_cell.angle_alpha   90.00
_cell.angle_beta   90.00
_cell.angle_gamma   90.00
#
_symmetry.space_group_name_H-M   'P 1'
#
loop_
_entity.id
_entity.type
_entity.pdbx_description
1 polymer ?
#
loop_
_entity_poly.entity_id
_entity_poly.type
_entity_poly.pdbx_seq_one_letter_code
_entity_poly.pdbx_strand_id
1 'polypeptide(L)'
;MTNVAIETSAGRILVKLYDNRAPKTVENFLDLTKKGFYNGLHFHRVIKDFMLQGGCPNSKDPNNPQAGMGGPGWKIKCEFHPELKHDRPGILSMANAGPNTGGSQFFLTTVATPWLDNN
;
A
#
# COMPACT_ATOMS: atom_id res chain seq x y z
N MET A 1 -8.37 -15.05 5.71
CA MET A 1 -7.29 -14.11 5.31
C MET A 1 -6.70 -14.53 3.98
N THR A 2 -6.41 -13.56 3.13
CA THR A 2 -5.85 -13.80 1.81
C THR A 2 -4.34 -13.52 1.83
N ASN A 3 -3.57 -14.40 1.20
CA ASN A 3 -2.12 -14.23 1.09
C ASN A 3 -1.78 -13.74 -0.32
N VAL A 4 -0.85 -12.79 -0.39
CA VAL A 4 -0.36 -12.23 -1.64
C VAL A 4 1.17 -12.24 -1.62
N ALA A 5 1.78 -12.54 -2.77
CA ALA A 5 3.22 -12.46 -2.93
C ALA A 5 3.57 -11.24 -3.78
N ILE A 6 4.45 -10.39 -3.28
CA ILE A 6 5.01 -9.26 -4.02
C ILE A 6 6.39 -9.68 -4.52
N GLU A 7 6.52 -9.86 -5.82
CA GLU A 7 7.80 -10.21 -6.46
C GLU A 7 8.56 -8.94 -6.76
N THR A 8 9.73 -8.76 -6.16
CA THR A 8 10.57 -7.59 -6.39
C THR A 8 11.93 -8.01 -6.94
N SER A 9 12.68 -7.05 -7.46
CA SER A 9 14.05 -7.29 -7.91
C SER A 9 14.99 -7.74 -6.78
N ALA A 10 14.61 -7.44 -5.54
CA ALA A 10 15.38 -7.82 -4.34
C ALA A 10 14.86 -9.07 -3.64
N GLY A 11 13.79 -9.70 -4.15
CA GLY A 11 13.23 -10.92 -3.58
C GLY A 11 11.72 -10.87 -3.46
N ARG A 12 11.16 -11.92 -2.86
CA ARG A 12 9.73 -12.10 -2.67
C ARG A 12 9.32 -11.63 -1.27
N ILE A 13 8.22 -10.85 -1.21
CA ILE A 13 7.58 -10.44 0.04
C ILE A 13 6.23 -11.14 0.14
N LEU A 14 6.00 -11.90 1.21
CA LEU A 14 4.72 -12.55 1.48
C LEU A 14 3.89 -11.67 2.41
N VAL A 15 2.66 -11.40 2.03
CA VAL A 15 1.75 -10.49 2.74
C VAL A 15 0.45 -11.21 3.08
N LYS A 16 -0.03 -11.04 4.30
CA LYS A 16 -1.37 -11.48 4.73
C LYS A 16 -2.29 -10.28 4.77
N LEU A 17 -3.45 -10.40 4.11
CA LEU A 17 -4.44 -9.34 4.05
C LEU A 17 -5.60 -9.65 5.00
N TYR A 18 -6.05 -8.65 5.75
CA TYR A 18 -7.12 -8.79 6.75
C TYR A 18 -8.48 -8.50 6.13
N ASP A 19 -8.98 -9.42 5.29
CA ASP A 19 -10.25 -9.29 4.56
C ASP A 19 -11.44 -9.07 5.50
N ASN A 20 -11.42 -9.67 6.69
CA ASN A 20 -12.54 -9.57 7.65
C ASN A 20 -12.60 -8.20 8.35
N ARG A 21 -11.49 -7.47 8.41
CA ARG A 21 -11.38 -6.20 9.14
C ARG A 21 -11.36 -4.98 8.24
N ALA A 22 -10.92 -5.15 7.01
CA ALA A 22 -10.88 -4.09 6.01
C ALA A 22 -11.31 -4.63 4.64
N PRO A 23 -12.56 -5.11 4.50
CA PRO A 23 -12.98 -5.87 3.33
C PRO A 23 -12.91 -5.08 2.03
N LYS A 24 -13.29 -3.81 2.03
CA LYS A 24 -13.26 -2.99 0.81
C LYS A 24 -11.85 -2.62 0.39
N THR A 25 -10.99 -2.34 1.36
CA THR A 25 -9.57 -2.05 1.11
C THR A 25 -8.88 -3.27 0.51
N VAL A 26 -9.10 -4.44 1.08
CA VAL A 26 -8.52 -5.69 0.57
C VAL A 26 -9.08 -6.02 -0.81
N GLU A 27 -10.40 -5.89 -1.01
CA GLU A 27 -11.02 -6.12 -2.32
C GLU A 27 -10.41 -5.24 -3.40
N ASN A 28 -10.25 -3.94 -3.12
CA ASN A 28 -9.64 -3.00 -4.05
C ASN A 28 -8.20 -3.41 -4.40
N PHE A 29 -7.40 -3.75 -3.40
CA PHE A 29 -6.02 -4.18 -3.60
C PHE A 29 -5.95 -5.47 -4.45
N LEU A 30 -6.80 -6.45 -4.15
CA LEU A 30 -6.85 -7.71 -4.89
C LEU A 30 -7.32 -7.52 -6.34
N ASP A 31 -8.31 -6.67 -6.57
CA ASP A 31 -8.80 -6.38 -7.93
C ASP A 31 -7.71 -5.74 -8.77
N LEU A 32 -6.96 -4.78 -8.21
CA LEU A 32 -5.83 -4.16 -8.90
C LEU A 32 -4.73 -5.17 -9.17
N THR A 33 -4.45 -6.05 -8.22
CA THR A 33 -3.46 -7.12 -8.38
C THR A 33 -3.83 -8.06 -9.51
N LYS A 34 -5.09 -8.49 -9.58
CA LYS A 34 -5.59 -9.41 -10.62
C LYS A 34 -5.56 -8.80 -12.01
N LYS A 35 -5.71 -7.48 -12.11
CA LYS A 35 -5.64 -6.75 -13.38
C LYS A 35 -4.21 -6.48 -13.84
N GLY A 36 -3.21 -6.85 -13.05
CA GLY A 36 -1.82 -6.57 -13.35
C GLY A 36 -1.43 -5.10 -13.15
N PHE A 37 -2.24 -4.32 -12.43
CA PHE A 37 -2.02 -2.88 -12.22
C PHE A 37 -0.66 -2.58 -11.59
N TYR A 38 -0.24 -3.40 -10.62
CA TYR A 38 1.01 -3.18 -9.89
C TYR A 38 2.26 -3.67 -10.62
N ASN A 39 2.12 -4.41 -11.71
CA ASN A 39 3.26 -4.97 -12.42
C ASN A 39 4.10 -3.88 -13.07
N GLY A 40 5.43 -3.93 -12.89
CA GLY A 40 6.36 -2.99 -13.46
C GLY A 40 6.48 -1.65 -12.71
N LEU A 41 5.78 -1.49 -11.59
CA LEU A 41 5.87 -0.28 -10.77
C LEU A 41 7.10 -0.34 -9.87
N HIS A 42 7.50 0.82 -9.36
CA HIS A 42 8.64 0.97 -8.45
C HIS A 42 8.19 1.48 -7.08
N PHE A 43 8.99 1.18 -6.05
CA PHE A 43 8.85 1.86 -4.78
C PHE A 43 9.45 3.27 -4.94
N HIS A 44 8.60 4.24 -5.20
CA HIS A 44 9.01 5.61 -5.55
C HIS A 44 9.44 6.42 -4.33
N ARG A 45 9.17 5.93 -3.10
CA ARG A 45 9.52 6.62 -1.87
C ARG A 45 10.03 5.60 -0.86
N VAL A 46 11.29 5.73 -0.45
CA VAL A 46 11.92 4.87 0.54
C VAL A 46 12.57 5.77 1.58
N ILE A 47 12.12 5.66 2.83
CA ILE A 47 12.65 6.45 3.95
C ILE A 47 13.17 5.49 5.00
N LYS A 48 14.48 5.58 5.28
CA LYS A 48 15.13 4.78 6.30
C LYS A 48 14.46 4.99 7.65
N ASP A 49 14.30 3.91 8.42
CA ASP A 49 13.68 3.91 9.74
C ASP A 49 12.23 4.43 9.74
N PHE A 50 11.53 4.26 8.61
CA PHE A 50 10.12 4.62 8.48
C PHE A 50 9.37 3.60 7.62
N MET A 51 9.45 3.73 6.29
CA MET A 51 8.66 2.87 5.39
C MET A 51 9.19 2.91 3.96
N LEU A 52 8.67 1.99 3.13
CA LEU A 52 8.79 2.09 1.67
C LEU A 52 7.39 2.10 1.06
N GLN A 53 7.17 2.99 0.09
CA GLN A 53 5.87 3.26 -0.52
C GLN A 53 5.92 2.99 -2.02
N GLY A 54 4.88 2.32 -2.52
CA GLY A 54 4.74 1.99 -3.92
C GLY A 54 3.30 1.98 -4.38
N GLY A 55 3.05 1.42 -5.56
CA GLY A 55 1.70 1.28 -6.10
C GLY A 55 1.19 2.47 -6.90
N CYS A 56 2.03 3.48 -7.15
CA CYS A 56 1.68 4.61 -8.01
C CYS A 56 1.88 4.23 -9.48
N PRO A 57 0.87 4.38 -10.37
CA PRO A 57 1.02 4.05 -11.78
C PRO A 57 2.07 4.90 -12.50
N ASN A 58 2.35 6.10 -12.00
CA ASN A 58 3.39 6.96 -12.55
C ASN A 58 4.80 6.46 -12.23
N SER A 59 4.95 5.48 -11.36
CA SER A 59 6.25 4.93 -10.96
C SER A 59 6.75 3.81 -11.88
N LYS A 60 6.12 3.57 -13.02
CA LYS A 60 6.68 2.70 -14.06
C LYS A 60 8.04 3.21 -14.52
N ASP A 61 8.19 4.53 -14.64
CA ASP A 61 9.46 5.19 -14.79
C ASP A 61 9.86 5.75 -13.42
N PRO A 62 10.94 5.24 -12.79
CA PRO A 62 11.34 5.69 -11.47
C PRO A 62 11.78 7.16 -11.44
N ASN A 63 12.08 7.75 -12.59
CA ASN A 63 12.49 9.15 -12.71
C ASN A 63 11.33 10.08 -13.08
N ASN A 64 10.09 9.56 -13.17
CA ASN A 64 8.93 10.39 -13.46
C ASN A 64 8.69 11.38 -12.31
N PRO A 65 8.69 12.71 -12.56
CA PRO A 65 8.50 13.71 -11.51
C PRO A 65 7.11 13.63 -10.86
N GLN A 66 6.14 12.96 -11.51
CA GLN A 66 4.80 12.76 -10.96
C GLN A 66 4.65 11.42 -10.21
N ALA A 67 5.72 10.67 -10.00
CA ALA A 67 5.67 9.48 -9.17
C ALA A 67 5.22 9.85 -7.75
N GLY A 68 4.24 9.10 -7.23
CA GLY A 68 3.61 9.42 -5.96
C GLY A 68 2.29 10.20 -6.08
N MET A 69 1.96 10.70 -7.26
CA MET A 69 0.77 11.54 -7.49
C MET A 69 -0.36 10.79 -8.22
N GLY A 70 -0.13 9.56 -8.65
CA GLY A 70 -1.10 8.79 -9.41
C GLY A 70 -1.92 7.83 -8.57
N GLY A 71 -2.99 7.33 -9.16
CA GLY A 71 -3.88 6.35 -8.56
C GLY A 71 -4.66 5.58 -9.64
N PRO A 72 -5.60 4.71 -9.23
CA PRO A 72 -6.32 3.85 -10.18
C PRO A 72 -7.46 4.55 -10.92
N GLY A 73 -7.74 5.80 -10.63
CA GLY A 73 -8.85 6.55 -11.21
C GLY A 73 -10.07 6.64 -10.29
N TRP A 74 -10.00 6.08 -9.11
CA TRP A 74 -11.06 6.18 -8.09
C TRP A 74 -10.45 6.25 -6.70
N LYS A 75 -11.30 6.53 -5.71
CA LYS A 75 -10.90 6.61 -4.29
C LYS A 75 -11.79 5.70 -3.47
N ILE A 76 -11.26 5.18 -2.37
CA ILE A 76 -12.00 4.34 -1.43
C ILE A 76 -12.06 5.00 -0.06
N LYS A 77 -13.11 4.67 0.70
CA LYS A 77 -13.27 5.16 2.07
C LYS A 77 -12.27 4.50 3.01
N CYS A 78 -11.88 5.22 4.05
CA CYS A 78 -11.07 4.67 5.12
C CYS A 78 -11.82 3.53 5.83
N GLU A 79 -11.09 2.46 6.15
CA GLU A 79 -11.60 1.32 6.91
C GLU A 79 -10.71 1.13 8.14
N PHE A 80 -10.94 1.92 9.18
CA PHE A 80 -10.20 1.79 10.42
C PHE A 80 -10.81 0.69 11.28
N HIS A 81 -9.96 -0.05 11.96
CA HIS A 81 -10.38 -1.10 12.88
C HIS A 81 -9.47 -1.08 14.11
N PRO A 82 -10.01 -1.23 15.33
CA PRO A 82 -9.20 -1.17 16.55
C PRO A 82 -8.02 -2.16 16.60
N GLU A 83 -8.14 -3.29 15.90
CA GLU A 83 -7.10 -4.31 15.84
C GLU A 83 -6.06 -4.05 14.74
N LEU A 84 -6.32 -3.11 13.82
CA LEU A 84 -5.42 -2.77 12.72
C LEU A 84 -4.57 -1.56 13.10
N LYS A 85 -3.33 -1.82 13.50
CA LYS A 85 -2.41 -0.80 14.00
C LYS A 85 -1.05 -0.93 13.33
N HIS A 86 -0.33 0.18 13.30
CA HIS A 86 1.04 0.25 12.80
C HIS A 86 2.03 0.08 13.97
N ASP A 87 1.92 -1.04 14.67
CA ASP A 87 2.60 -1.28 15.95
C ASP A 87 3.94 -2.00 15.83
N ARG A 88 4.37 -2.33 14.61
CA ARG A 88 5.60 -3.07 14.37
C ARG A 88 6.10 -2.88 12.95
N PRO A 89 7.36 -3.27 12.63
CA PRO A 89 7.81 -3.36 11.24
C PRO A 89 7.06 -4.47 10.48
N GLY A 90 6.99 -4.33 9.17
CA GLY A 90 6.37 -5.32 8.30
C GLY A 90 4.85 -5.16 8.13
N ILE A 91 4.28 -4.03 8.48
CA ILE A 91 2.87 -3.73 8.26
C ILE A 91 2.67 -3.18 6.85
N LEU A 92 1.75 -3.78 6.09
CA LEU A 92 1.27 -3.24 4.81
C LEU A 92 0.05 -2.39 5.08
N SER A 93 0.08 -1.14 4.65
CA SER A 93 -1.03 -0.20 4.84
C SER A 93 -1.21 0.65 3.60
N MET A 94 -2.43 1.20 3.43
CA MET A 94 -2.75 2.02 2.27
C MET A 94 -2.36 3.47 2.51
N ALA A 95 -1.68 4.07 1.52
CA ALA A 95 -1.37 5.48 1.52
C ALA A 95 -2.58 6.29 1.05
N ASN A 96 -2.70 7.53 1.51
CA ASN A 96 -3.76 8.44 1.11
C ASN A 96 -3.27 9.89 1.15
N ALA A 97 -4.06 10.80 0.59
CA ALA A 97 -3.81 12.25 0.60
C ALA A 97 -4.78 12.99 1.55
N GLY A 98 -5.34 12.27 2.51
CA GLY A 98 -6.32 12.75 3.47
C GLY A 98 -7.43 11.72 3.65
N PRO A 99 -8.45 12.00 4.48
CA PRO A 99 -9.54 11.06 4.73
C PRO A 99 -10.25 10.65 3.43
N ASN A 100 -10.53 9.34 3.29
CA ASN A 100 -11.29 8.77 2.18
C ASN A 100 -10.69 9.06 0.79
N THR A 101 -9.36 9.10 0.69
CA THR A 101 -8.66 9.33 -0.58
C THR A 101 -7.73 8.17 -0.97
N GLY A 102 -7.84 7.03 -0.32
CA GLY A 102 -7.07 5.85 -0.66
C GLY A 102 -7.37 5.39 -2.09
N GLY A 103 -6.35 4.87 -2.77
CA GLY A 103 -6.47 4.38 -4.14
C GLY A 103 -5.63 3.12 -4.35
N SER A 104 -4.50 3.26 -5.03
CA SER A 104 -3.60 2.13 -5.31
C SER A 104 -2.31 2.15 -4.51
N GLN A 105 -1.88 3.29 -4.01
CA GLN A 105 -0.60 3.39 -3.30
C GLN A 105 -0.67 2.73 -1.93
N PHE A 106 0.39 2.04 -1.57
CA PHE A 106 0.53 1.39 -0.28
C PHE A 106 1.94 1.59 0.26
N PHE A 107 2.13 1.32 1.53
CA PHE A 107 3.46 1.35 2.13
C PHE A 107 3.68 0.15 3.05
N LEU A 108 4.95 -0.21 3.20
CA LEU A 108 5.41 -1.26 4.10
C LEU A 108 6.28 -0.61 5.16
N THR A 109 5.94 -0.82 6.43
CA THR A 109 6.70 -0.22 7.53
C THR A 109 7.98 -0.99 7.79
N THR A 110 9.02 -0.28 8.19
CA THR A 110 10.28 -0.87 8.66
C THR A 110 10.50 -0.67 10.15
N VAL A 111 9.63 0.11 10.79
CA VAL A 111 9.57 0.34 12.24
C VAL A 111 8.10 0.46 12.65
N ALA A 112 7.82 0.49 13.95
CA ALA A 112 6.49 0.85 14.42
C ALA A 112 6.20 2.32 14.13
N THR A 113 4.98 2.60 13.62
CA THR A 113 4.56 3.96 13.25
C THR A 113 3.17 4.28 13.84
N PRO A 114 3.04 4.29 15.18
CA PRO A 114 1.72 4.40 15.82
C PRO A 114 0.98 5.71 15.53
N TRP A 115 1.70 6.76 15.14
CA TRP A 115 1.08 8.03 14.74
C TRP A 115 0.27 7.92 13.44
N LEU A 116 0.40 6.82 12.70
CA LEU A 116 -0.38 6.57 11.48
C LEU A 116 -1.69 5.84 11.75
N ASP A 117 -1.93 5.39 12.97
CA ASP A 117 -3.16 4.70 13.31
C ASP A 117 -4.35 5.65 13.14
N ASN A 118 -5.39 5.16 12.43
CA ASN A 118 -6.60 5.93 12.12
C ASN A 118 -6.35 7.22 11.29
N ASN A 119 -5.30 7.19 10.49
CA ASN A 119 -4.98 8.31 9.60
C ASN A 119 -4.90 7.90 8.14
#